data_436101af1efa61341ba82ecfb2c49d7c
#
_entry.id   436101af1efa61341ba82ecfb2c49d7c
#
_cell.length_a   1.000
_cell.length_b   1.000
_cell.length_c   1.000
_cell.angle_alpha   90.00
_cell.angle_beta   90.00
_cell.angle_gamma   90.00
#
_symmetry.space_group_name_H-M   'P 1'
#
loop_
_entity.id
_entity.type
_entity.pdbx_description
1 polymer ?
#
loop_
_entity_poly.entity_id
_entity_poly.type
_entity_poly.pdbx_seq_one_letter_code
_entity_poly.pdbx_strand_id
1 'polypeptide(L)'
;MSCYTEAEARALVIEAGHKLLQSELVARTWGNISARISDTEFVITPSGRAYETLTPADLVKVRIDDLSYTGDIKPSSEKGIHADAYAMRPDVNFVIHTHQLYASAIGVEDQDMPFAPCAHYGLPGTEKLRRAVWNAIAANPTSRSFLMAKHGALCLGGSFDDAFRLAQELEENCKAAFFQRVGIRQAEQIVPAHCLRRHLLRAYIDDYAQLVGACAPIHNGTVQVPESDDADAVRLIVRKNCAAALYARRAKPLSYPDALLQRMIYLTKYSKQKNA
;
A
#
# COMPACT_ATOMS: atom_id res chain seq x y z
N MET A 1 -1.12 -23.34 -13.97
CA MET A 1 -0.63 -23.61 -12.58
C MET A 1 -1.84 -23.92 -11.74
N SER A 2 -1.76 -24.85 -10.78
CA SER A 2 -2.90 -25.14 -9.90
C SER A 2 -3.12 -23.98 -8.95
N CYS A 3 -4.38 -23.53 -8.82
CA CYS A 3 -4.78 -22.60 -7.75
C CYS A 3 -4.59 -23.27 -6.39
N TYR A 4 -4.49 -22.45 -5.33
CA TYR A 4 -4.47 -22.95 -3.95
C TYR A 4 -5.84 -23.51 -3.57
N THR A 5 -5.88 -24.47 -2.67
CA THR A 5 -7.11 -24.76 -1.92
C THR A 5 -7.46 -23.54 -1.04
N GLU A 6 -8.73 -23.38 -0.67
CA GLU A 6 -9.14 -22.26 0.18
C GLU A 6 -8.38 -22.23 1.52
N ALA A 7 -8.14 -23.39 2.11
CA ALA A 7 -7.40 -23.52 3.37
C ALA A 7 -5.94 -23.08 3.24
N GLU A 8 -5.24 -23.52 2.19
CA GLU A 8 -3.88 -23.10 1.87
C GLU A 8 -3.81 -21.58 1.60
N ALA A 9 -4.73 -21.06 0.77
CA ALA A 9 -4.80 -19.63 0.46
C ALA A 9 -4.93 -18.78 1.73
N ARG A 10 -5.81 -19.18 2.64
CA ARG A 10 -6.01 -18.48 3.92
C ARG A 10 -4.74 -18.51 4.78
N ALA A 11 -4.10 -19.66 4.90
CA ALA A 11 -2.85 -19.80 5.66
C ALA A 11 -1.73 -18.93 5.07
N LEU A 12 -1.53 -18.98 3.75
CA LEU A 12 -0.48 -18.21 3.06
C LEU A 12 -0.71 -16.69 3.12
N VAL A 13 -1.97 -16.23 3.05
CA VAL A 13 -2.29 -14.79 3.20
C VAL A 13 -1.94 -14.29 4.61
N ILE A 14 -2.21 -15.09 5.66
CA ILE A 14 -1.79 -14.75 7.04
C ILE A 14 -0.26 -14.72 7.15
N GLU A 15 0.43 -15.75 6.65
CA GLU A 15 1.89 -15.81 6.66
C GLU A 15 2.50 -14.60 5.93
N ALA A 16 1.96 -14.26 4.77
CA ALA A 16 2.39 -13.11 4.00
C ALA A 16 2.24 -11.80 4.80
N GLY A 17 1.12 -11.63 5.50
CA GLY A 17 0.89 -10.47 6.36
C GLY A 17 1.96 -10.30 7.44
N HIS A 18 2.29 -11.39 8.14
CA HIS A 18 3.35 -11.39 9.14
C HIS A 18 4.74 -11.10 8.54
N LYS A 19 5.09 -11.71 7.41
CA LYS A 19 6.37 -11.47 6.72
C LYS A 19 6.49 -10.02 6.24
N LEU A 20 5.41 -9.43 5.72
CA LEU A 20 5.41 -8.02 5.27
C LEU A 20 5.59 -7.04 6.41
N LEU A 21 4.99 -7.30 7.60
CA LEU A 21 5.22 -6.51 8.81
C LEU A 21 6.68 -6.60 9.26
N GLN A 22 7.23 -7.83 9.37
CA GLN A 22 8.63 -8.06 9.77
C GLN A 22 9.64 -7.39 8.84
N SER A 23 9.28 -7.27 7.55
CA SER A 23 10.12 -6.64 6.52
C SER A 23 9.87 -5.13 6.34
N GLU A 24 9.03 -4.51 7.18
CA GLU A 24 8.64 -3.10 7.11
C GLU A 24 8.04 -2.69 5.74
N LEU A 25 7.52 -3.65 4.97
CA LEU A 25 6.90 -3.36 3.67
C LEU A 25 5.45 -2.89 3.80
N VAL A 26 4.82 -3.14 4.94
CA VAL A 26 3.52 -2.60 5.33
C VAL A 26 3.57 -2.08 6.77
N ALA A 27 2.62 -1.24 7.12
CA ALA A 27 2.42 -0.76 8.49
C ALA A 27 0.93 -0.70 8.80
N ARG A 28 0.57 -0.98 10.06
CA ARG A 28 -0.82 -0.94 10.54
C ARG A 28 -1.73 -1.89 9.73
N THR A 29 -2.80 -1.33 9.15
CA THR A 29 -3.79 -2.03 8.34
C THR A 29 -3.71 -1.65 6.86
N TRP A 30 -2.63 -0.95 6.46
CA TRP A 30 -2.43 -0.53 5.08
C TRP A 30 -1.82 -1.64 4.23
N GLY A 31 -2.16 -1.59 2.95
CA GLY A 31 -1.91 -2.69 2.06
C GLY A 31 -2.99 -3.77 2.15
N ASN A 32 -2.91 -4.73 1.28
CA ASN A 32 -3.81 -5.88 1.27
C ASN A 32 -3.19 -7.03 0.47
N ILE A 33 -3.60 -8.23 0.80
CA ILE A 33 -3.01 -9.46 0.29
C ILE A 33 -4.12 -10.40 -0.13
N SER A 34 -3.95 -11.07 -1.27
CA SER A 34 -4.89 -12.09 -1.72
C SER A 34 -4.23 -13.29 -2.37
N ALA A 35 -4.93 -14.40 -2.37
CA ALA A 35 -4.55 -15.63 -3.05
C ALA A 35 -5.71 -16.19 -3.87
N ARG A 36 -5.45 -16.59 -5.12
CA ARG A 36 -6.44 -17.19 -6.02
C ARG A 36 -6.74 -18.62 -5.56
N ILE A 37 -8.02 -18.98 -5.49
CA ILE A 37 -8.48 -20.32 -5.13
C ILE A 37 -9.16 -21.05 -6.30
N SER A 38 -9.61 -20.31 -7.31
CA SER A 38 -10.15 -20.87 -8.54
C SER A 38 -10.07 -19.84 -9.68
N ASP A 39 -10.55 -20.20 -10.86
CA ASP A 39 -10.66 -19.26 -11.98
C ASP A 39 -11.66 -18.12 -11.71
N THR A 40 -12.54 -18.29 -10.72
CA THR A 40 -13.64 -17.36 -10.43
C THR A 40 -13.59 -16.75 -9.04
N GLU A 41 -12.67 -17.21 -8.14
CA GLU A 41 -12.67 -16.80 -6.74
C GLU A 41 -11.25 -16.62 -6.19
N PHE A 42 -11.13 -15.72 -5.24
CA PHE A 42 -9.91 -15.49 -4.45
C PHE A 42 -10.26 -15.19 -2.98
N VAL A 43 -9.28 -15.37 -2.10
CA VAL A 43 -9.35 -14.97 -0.69
C VAL A 43 -8.54 -13.69 -0.51
N ILE A 44 -9.06 -12.73 0.25
CA ILE A 44 -8.39 -11.43 0.49
C ILE A 44 -8.47 -11.02 1.97
N THR A 45 -7.51 -10.24 2.42
CA THR A 45 -7.52 -9.62 3.75
C THR A 45 -8.74 -8.71 3.94
N PRO A 46 -9.30 -8.68 5.17
CA PRO A 46 -10.42 -7.82 5.51
C PRO A 46 -10.02 -6.34 5.56
N SER A 47 -11.00 -5.46 5.47
CA SER A 47 -10.79 -4.02 5.61
C SER A 47 -10.52 -3.63 7.05
N GLY A 48 -9.40 -2.94 7.30
CA GLY A 48 -9.13 -2.24 8.56
C GLY A 48 -8.78 -3.13 9.77
N ARG A 49 -8.43 -4.41 9.57
CA ARG A 49 -7.94 -5.29 10.63
C ARG A 49 -6.42 -5.37 10.61
N ALA A 50 -5.82 -5.42 11.79
CA ALA A 50 -4.37 -5.51 11.95
C ALA A 50 -3.86 -6.91 11.56
N TYR A 51 -2.76 -6.96 10.83
CA TYR A 51 -2.17 -8.23 10.34
C TYR A 51 -1.77 -9.17 11.47
N GLU A 52 -1.33 -8.62 12.61
CA GLU A 52 -0.88 -9.39 13.78
C GLU A 52 -1.96 -10.27 14.40
N THR A 53 -3.22 -9.86 14.25
CA THR A 53 -4.36 -10.53 14.89
C THR A 53 -5.26 -11.28 13.91
N LEU A 54 -4.93 -11.25 12.61
CA LEU A 54 -5.74 -11.93 11.60
C LEU A 54 -5.72 -13.45 11.81
N THR A 55 -6.90 -14.02 11.72
CA THR A 55 -7.12 -15.47 11.67
C THR A 55 -7.63 -15.91 10.29
N PRO A 56 -7.52 -17.18 9.91
CA PRO A 56 -8.09 -17.66 8.65
C PRO A 56 -9.58 -17.37 8.48
N ALA A 57 -10.36 -17.30 9.57
CA ALA A 57 -11.77 -16.98 9.55
C ALA A 57 -12.08 -15.50 9.21
N ASP A 58 -11.11 -14.62 9.40
CA ASP A 58 -11.27 -13.20 9.09
C ASP A 58 -11.11 -12.87 7.61
N LEU A 59 -10.46 -13.76 6.86
CA LEU A 59 -10.23 -13.56 5.44
C LEU A 59 -11.52 -13.75 4.64
N VAL A 60 -11.72 -12.93 3.63
CA VAL A 60 -12.98 -12.92 2.87
C VAL A 60 -12.78 -13.54 1.51
N LYS A 61 -13.66 -14.47 1.15
CA LYS A 61 -13.75 -15.03 -0.19
C LYS A 61 -14.56 -14.09 -1.08
N VAL A 62 -14.00 -13.74 -2.25
CA VAL A 62 -14.56 -12.78 -3.18
C VAL A 62 -14.59 -13.36 -4.57
N ARG A 63 -15.65 -13.12 -5.34
CA ARG A 63 -15.75 -13.47 -6.75
C ARG A 63 -14.98 -12.47 -7.62
N ILE A 64 -14.32 -12.98 -8.66
CA ILE A 64 -13.53 -12.15 -9.58
C ILE A 64 -14.42 -11.31 -10.50
N ASP A 65 -15.52 -11.86 -10.96
CA ASP A 65 -16.38 -11.27 -11.99
C ASP A 65 -17.24 -10.09 -11.50
N ASP A 66 -17.83 -10.21 -10.30
CA ASP A 66 -18.81 -9.23 -9.79
C ASP A 66 -18.44 -8.65 -8.42
N LEU A 67 -17.30 -9.07 -7.85
CA LEU A 67 -16.82 -8.65 -6.54
C LEU A 67 -17.73 -9.00 -5.37
N SER A 68 -18.69 -9.89 -5.58
CA SER A 68 -19.59 -10.36 -4.53
C SER A 68 -18.85 -11.20 -3.49
N TYR A 69 -19.35 -11.18 -2.27
CA TYR A 69 -18.85 -11.96 -1.14
C TYR A 69 -19.99 -12.23 -0.16
N THR A 70 -19.79 -13.19 0.73
CA THR A 70 -20.80 -13.58 1.75
C THR A 70 -20.24 -13.30 3.16
N GLY A 71 -21.15 -13.14 4.12
CA GLY A 71 -20.83 -12.88 5.52
C GLY A 71 -20.71 -11.40 5.88
N ASP A 72 -20.45 -11.13 7.16
CA ASP A 72 -20.48 -9.77 7.72
C ASP A 72 -19.13 -9.05 7.64
N ILE A 73 -18.05 -9.82 7.44
CA ILE A 73 -16.70 -9.28 7.35
C ILE A 73 -16.50 -8.64 5.97
N LYS A 74 -16.18 -7.36 5.95
CA LYS A 74 -15.96 -6.62 4.71
C LYS A 74 -14.55 -6.88 4.19
N PRO A 75 -14.39 -7.28 2.91
CA PRO A 75 -13.08 -7.38 2.28
C PRO A 75 -12.42 -6.02 2.14
N SER A 76 -11.11 -6.00 1.84
CA SER A 76 -10.40 -4.77 1.46
C SER A 76 -11.20 -3.94 0.46
N SER A 77 -11.19 -2.62 0.65
CA SER A 77 -11.84 -1.67 -0.28
C SER A 77 -11.22 -1.71 -1.69
N GLU A 78 -10.03 -2.29 -1.81
CA GLU A 78 -9.27 -2.41 -3.07
C GLU A 78 -9.36 -3.81 -3.70
N LYS A 79 -10.28 -4.65 -3.22
CA LYS A 79 -10.53 -5.98 -3.80
C LYS A 79 -10.70 -6.00 -5.31
N GLY A 80 -11.23 -4.90 -5.90
CA GLY A 80 -11.40 -4.76 -7.35
C GLY A 80 -10.08 -4.75 -8.10
N ILE A 81 -9.01 -4.19 -7.52
CA ILE A 81 -7.66 -4.21 -8.10
C ILE A 81 -7.14 -5.64 -8.20
N HIS A 82 -7.34 -6.44 -7.14
CA HIS A 82 -6.94 -7.85 -7.12
C HIS A 82 -7.75 -8.68 -8.11
N ALA A 83 -9.06 -8.47 -8.18
CA ALA A 83 -9.93 -9.15 -9.13
C ALA A 83 -9.50 -8.86 -10.58
N ASP A 84 -9.23 -7.59 -10.91
CA ASP A 84 -8.75 -7.20 -12.23
C ASP A 84 -7.40 -7.85 -12.57
N ALA A 85 -6.46 -7.89 -11.62
CA ALA A 85 -5.19 -8.56 -11.79
C ALA A 85 -5.37 -10.05 -12.10
N TYR A 86 -6.24 -10.74 -11.37
CA TYR A 86 -6.56 -12.14 -11.62
C TYR A 86 -7.28 -12.38 -12.97
N ALA A 87 -8.22 -11.51 -13.32
CA ALA A 87 -8.93 -11.62 -14.58
C ALA A 87 -8.01 -11.42 -15.80
N MET A 88 -7.07 -10.47 -15.71
CA MET A 88 -6.15 -10.13 -16.81
C MET A 88 -4.95 -11.07 -16.87
N ARG A 89 -4.57 -11.71 -15.77
CA ARG A 89 -3.32 -12.47 -15.63
C ARG A 89 -3.60 -13.88 -15.07
N PRO A 90 -3.90 -14.85 -15.96
CA PRO A 90 -4.13 -16.25 -15.54
C PRO A 90 -2.91 -16.90 -14.88
N ASP A 91 -1.71 -16.35 -15.11
CA ASP A 91 -0.44 -16.80 -14.53
C ASP A 91 -0.22 -16.27 -13.09
N VAL A 92 -1.09 -15.39 -12.59
CA VAL A 92 -1.02 -14.82 -11.24
C VAL A 92 -1.92 -15.58 -10.29
N ASN A 93 -1.35 -16.07 -9.19
CA ASN A 93 -2.07 -16.76 -8.11
C ASN A 93 -1.96 -16.06 -6.76
N PHE A 94 -1.07 -15.09 -6.62
CA PHE A 94 -0.89 -14.33 -5.38
C PHE A 94 -0.66 -12.85 -5.68
N VAL A 95 -1.39 -11.96 -5.00
CA VAL A 95 -1.27 -10.51 -5.18
C VAL A 95 -0.98 -9.85 -3.84
N ILE A 96 0.07 -9.04 -3.81
CA ILE A 96 0.48 -8.25 -2.66
C ILE A 96 0.44 -6.76 -3.03
N HIS A 97 -0.37 -6.00 -2.32
CA HIS A 97 -0.33 -4.54 -2.32
C HIS A 97 0.32 -4.05 -1.03
N THR A 98 1.34 -3.20 -1.16
CA THR A 98 2.13 -2.68 -0.05
C THR A 98 2.17 -1.16 -0.05
N HIS A 99 2.52 -0.61 1.14
CA HIS A 99 2.81 0.81 1.32
C HIS A 99 4.28 1.01 1.73
N GLN A 100 5.19 0.37 1.00
CA GLN A 100 6.62 0.35 1.32
C GLN A 100 7.30 1.72 1.11
N LEU A 101 8.40 1.95 1.83
CA LEU A 101 9.04 3.26 2.00
C LEU A 101 9.47 3.89 0.67
N TYR A 102 10.36 3.21 -0.04
CA TYR A 102 11.00 3.80 -1.23
C TYR A 102 10.11 3.74 -2.47
N ALA A 103 9.28 2.69 -2.62
CA ALA A 103 8.31 2.65 -3.71
C ALA A 103 7.27 3.77 -3.57
N SER A 104 6.75 4.03 -2.35
CA SER A 104 5.86 5.16 -2.11
C SER A 104 6.55 6.51 -2.38
N ALA A 105 7.83 6.65 -1.97
CA ALA A 105 8.59 7.88 -2.18
C ALA A 105 8.86 8.19 -3.65
N ILE A 106 9.21 7.18 -4.45
CA ILE A 106 9.46 7.32 -5.90
C ILE A 106 8.16 7.53 -6.66
N GLY A 107 7.11 6.79 -6.30
CA GLY A 107 5.80 6.87 -6.94
C GLY A 107 5.15 8.26 -6.92
N VAL A 108 5.67 9.23 -6.13
CA VAL A 108 5.14 10.60 -6.12
C VAL A 108 5.37 11.36 -7.43
N GLU A 109 6.33 10.94 -8.24
CA GLU A 109 6.57 11.55 -9.57
C GLU A 109 5.51 11.15 -10.60
N ASP A 110 4.70 10.11 -10.32
CA ASP A 110 3.66 9.60 -11.23
C ASP A 110 4.23 9.24 -12.62
N GLN A 111 5.38 8.55 -12.63
CA GLN A 111 6.14 8.20 -13.83
C GLN A 111 6.62 6.75 -13.74
N ASP A 112 6.73 6.11 -14.91
CA ASP A 112 7.33 4.79 -15.04
C ASP A 112 8.81 4.82 -14.64
N MET A 113 9.23 3.75 -13.98
CA MET A 113 10.62 3.45 -13.72
C MET A 113 11.08 2.33 -14.66
N PRO A 114 12.39 2.25 -14.99
CA PRO A 114 12.91 1.19 -15.87
C PRO A 114 12.59 -0.23 -15.40
N PHE A 115 12.34 -0.41 -14.10
CA PHE A 115 12.07 -1.69 -13.45
C PHE A 115 10.61 -1.90 -13.03
N ALA A 116 9.76 -0.86 -13.12
CA ALA A 116 8.34 -0.96 -12.79
C ALA A 116 7.53 0.18 -13.43
N PRO A 117 6.45 -0.12 -14.15
CA PRO A 117 5.50 0.89 -14.59
C PRO A 117 4.73 1.47 -13.39
N CYS A 118 4.19 2.67 -13.57
CA CYS A 118 3.46 3.42 -12.54
C CYS A 118 1.99 3.59 -12.92
N ALA A 119 1.09 3.08 -12.09
CA ALA A 119 -0.33 3.40 -12.19
C ALA A 119 -0.56 4.83 -11.71
N HIS A 120 -1.23 5.64 -12.53
CA HIS A 120 -1.54 7.03 -12.21
C HIS A 120 -2.35 7.19 -10.92
N TYR A 121 -2.23 8.37 -10.31
CA TYR A 121 -2.92 8.65 -9.05
C TYR A 121 -4.44 8.53 -9.14
N GLY A 122 -4.98 7.76 -8.25
CA GLY A 122 -6.40 7.68 -7.90
C GLY A 122 -6.57 7.68 -6.39
N LEU A 123 -7.70 8.23 -5.91
CA LEU A 123 -8.02 8.20 -4.48
C LEU A 123 -8.18 6.75 -4.02
N PRO A 124 -7.52 6.31 -2.92
CA PRO A 124 -7.63 4.95 -2.39
C PRO A 124 -9.07 4.46 -2.23
N GLY A 125 -9.31 3.21 -2.60
CA GLY A 125 -10.61 2.59 -2.52
C GLY A 125 -11.65 3.10 -3.52
N THR A 126 -11.25 3.85 -4.55
CA THR A 126 -12.15 4.36 -5.60
C THR A 126 -11.96 3.65 -6.93
N GLU A 127 -13.00 3.73 -7.77
CA GLU A 127 -12.97 3.24 -9.14
C GLU A 127 -11.88 3.94 -9.99
N LYS A 128 -11.53 5.18 -9.67
CA LYS A 128 -10.45 5.91 -10.35
C LYS A 128 -9.10 5.23 -10.13
N LEU A 129 -8.79 4.82 -8.90
CA LEU A 129 -7.56 4.09 -8.60
C LEU A 129 -7.58 2.71 -9.29
N ARG A 130 -8.68 1.97 -9.17
CA ARG A 130 -8.85 0.67 -9.81
C ARG A 130 -8.58 0.75 -11.30
N ARG A 131 -9.19 1.72 -12.00
CA ARG A 131 -8.99 1.94 -13.44
C ARG A 131 -7.56 2.32 -13.79
N ALA A 132 -6.90 3.14 -12.97
CA ALA A 132 -5.49 3.49 -13.19
C ALA A 132 -4.59 2.26 -13.13
N VAL A 133 -4.80 1.38 -12.14
CA VAL A 133 -4.05 0.12 -12.02
C VAL A 133 -4.38 -0.83 -13.17
N TRP A 134 -5.65 -0.96 -13.52
CA TRP A 134 -6.08 -1.76 -14.68
C TRP A 134 -5.36 -1.31 -15.97
N ASN A 135 -5.32 0.00 -16.24
CA ASN A 135 -4.63 0.55 -17.40
C ASN A 135 -3.12 0.25 -17.37
N ALA A 136 -2.48 0.36 -16.20
CA ALA A 136 -1.06 0.07 -16.07
C ALA A 136 -0.76 -1.41 -16.35
N ILE A 137 -1.59 -2.34 -15.86
CA ILE A 137 -1.44 -3.78 -16.13
C ILE A 137 -1.68 -4.07 -17.61
N ALA A 138 -2.73 -3.49 -18.22
CA ALA A 138 -3.06 -3.69 -19.63
C ALA A 138 -1.95 -3.20 -20.57
N ALA A 139 -1.36 -2.03 -20.27
CA ALA A 139 -0.26 -1.47 -21.05
C ALA A 139 1.06 -2.23 -20.86
N ASN A 140 1.21 -3.00 -19.78
CA ASN A 140 2.45 -3.69 -19.41
C ASN A 140 2.19 -5.16 -19.06
N PRO A 141 1.75 -5.99 -20.02
CA PRO A 141 1.23 -7.34 -19.75
C PRO A 141 2.29 -8.32 -19.22
N THR A 142 3.57 -8.03 -19.36
CA THR A 142 4.67 -8.85 -18.83
C THR A 142 5.18 -8.37 -17.48
N SER A 143 4.86 -7.16 -17.07
CA SER A 143 5.28 -6.62 -15.77
C SER A 143 4.56 -7.35 -14.63
N ARG A 144 5.30 -7.55 -13.54
CA ARG A 144 4.80 -8.20 -12.34
C ARG A 144 4.82 -7.30 -11.11
N SER A 145 5.52 -6.17 -11.20
CA SER A 145 5.58 -5.16 -10.13
C SER A 145 5.18 -3.81 -10.69
N PHE A 146 4.36 -3.07 -9.96
CA PHE A 146 3.82 -1.78 -10.36
C PHE A 146 3.95 -0.80 -9.21
N LEU A 147 4.39 0.42 -9.49
CA LEU A 147 4.22 1.55 -8.60
C LEU A 147 2.77 2.05 -8.69
N MET A 148 2.25 2.53 -7.59
CA MET A 148 0.95 3.20 -7.53
C MET A 148 1.21 4.64 -7.07
N ALA A 149 0.97 5.60 -7.96
CA ALA A 149 1.33 6.99 -7.74
C ALA A 149 0.79 7.54 -6.42
N LYS A 150 1.68 8.09 -5.55
CA LYS A 150 1.37 8.68 -4.24
C LYS A 150 0.69 7.72 -3.23
N HIS A 151 0.75 6.41 -3.49
CA HIS A 151 0.05 5.40 -2.72
C HIS A 151 0.98 4.29 -2.23
N GLY A 152 1.48 3.45 -3.12
CA GLY A 152 2.31 2.30 -2.75
C GLY A 152 2.76 1.49 -3.95
N ALA A 153 2.68 0.17 -3.83
CA ALA A 153 3.09 -0.77 -4.86
C ALA A 153 2.14 -1.98 -4.96
N LEU A 154 2.09 -2.60 -6.14
CA LEU A 154 1.35 -3.83 -6.40
C LEU A 154 2.29 -4.87 -7.02
N CYS A 155 2.32 -6.08 -6.47
CA CYS A 155 3.13 -7.20 -6.93
C CYS A 155 2.25 -8.40 -7.27
N LEU A 156 2.46 -8.97 -8.48
CA LEU A 156 1.67 -10.01 -9.09
C LEU A 156 2.50 -11.29 -9.21
N GLY A 157 2.40 -12.20 -8.24
CA GLY A 157 3.16 -13.44 -8.19
C GLY A 157 2.41 -14.64 -8.73
N GLY A 158 3.14 -15.59 -9.33
CA GLY A 158 2.63 -16.93 -9.64
C GLY A 158 2.47 -17.79 -8.38
N SER A 159 3.11 -17.41 -7.28
CA SER A 159 3.01 -18.01 -5.96
C SER A 159 3.23 -16.97 -4.87
N PHE A 160 3.00 -17.36 -3.60
CA PHE A 160 3.30 -16.52 -2.44
C PHE A 160 4.78 -16.08 -2.41
N ASP A 161 5.71 -17.03 -2.53
CA ASP A 161 7.15 -16.73 -2.50
C ASP A 161 7.56 -15.80 -3.64
N ASP A 162 6.98 -15.98 -4.83
CA ASP A 162 7.23 -15.13 -5.98
C ASP A 162 6.71 -13.70 -5.73
N ALA A 163 5.48 -13.54 -5.23
CA ALA A 163 4.91 -12.23 -4.93
C ALA A 163 5.69 -11.48 -3.83
N PHE A 164 6.11 -12.20 -2.78
CA PHE A 164 6.89 -11.62 -1.70
C PHE A 164 8.29 -11.20 -2.16
N ARG A 165 8.98 -12.06 -2.93
CA ARG A 165 10.26 -11.72 -3.56
C ARG A 165 10.15 -10.47 -4.46
N LEU A 166 9.11 -10.39 -5.29
CA LEU A 166 8.85 -9.23 -6.14
C LEU A 166 8.67 -7.94 -5.32
N ALA A 167 7.97 -8.01 -4.17
CA ALA A 167 7.80 -6.85 -3.30
C ALA A 167 9.14 -6.38 -2.69
N GLN A 168 10.00 -7.31 -2.27
CA GLN A 168 11.33 -7.00 -1.76
C GLN A 168 12.25 -6.42 -2.85
N GLU A 169 12.31 -7.07 -4.02
CA GLU A 169 13.11 -6.59 -5.15
C GLU A 169 12.68 -5.20 -5.62
N LEU A 170 11.37 -4.94 -5.65
CA LEU A 170 10.86 -3.62 -6.00
C LEU A 170 11.33 -2.57 -4.99
N GLU A 171 11.26 -2.84 -3.70
CA GLU A 171 11.71 -1.90 -2.66
C GLU A 171 13.22 -1.62 -2.77
N GLU A 172 14.04 -2.65 -2.97
CA GLU A 172 15.49 -2.47 -3.14
C GLU A 172 15.84 -1.69 -4.42
N ASN A 173 15.16 -1.93 -5.54
CA ASN A 173 15.33 -1.15 -6.77
C ASN A 173 14.92 0.31 -6.56
N CYS A 174 13.80 0.55 -5.89
CA CYS A 174 13.34 1.90 -5.54
C CYS A 174 14.32 2.59 -4.60
N LYS A 175 14.85 1.90 -3.60
CA LYS A 175 15.87 2.40 -2.69
C LYS A 175 17.15 2.81 -3.43
N ALA A 176 17.65 1.96 -4.33
CA ALA A 176 18.82 2.26 -5.15
C ALA A 176 18.59 3.52 -6.01
N ALA A 177 17.46 3.63 -6.69
CA ALA A 177 17.09 4.80 -7.48
C ALA A 177 16.91 6.05 -6.62
N PHE A 178 16.36 5.91 -5.42
CA PHE A 178 16.22 6.99 -4.45
C PHE A 178 17.59 7.54 -4.04
N PHE A 179 18.53 6.68 -3.62
CA PHE A 179 19.87 7.08 -3.22
C PHE A 179 20.68 7.69 -4.38
N GLN A 180 20.51 7.16 -5.58
CA GLN A 180 21.14 7.74 -6.77
C GLN A 180 20.70 9.19 -7.02
N ARG A 181 19.41 9.50 -6.79
CA ARG A 181 18.86 10.85 -7.03
C ARG A 181 19.11 11.80 -5.87
N VAL A 182 18.91 11.35 -4.63
CA VAL A 182 18.91 12.20 -3.43
C VAL A 182 20.32 12.32 -2.84
N GLY A 183 21.13 11.28 -2.96
CA GLY A 183 22.45 11.17 -2.36
C GLY A 183 22.40 10.65 -0.92
N ILE A 184 23.43 9.91 -0.51
CA ILE A 184 23.48 9.20 0.79
C ILE A 184 23.37 10.18 1.97
N ARG A 185 24.10 11.30 1.94
CA ARG A 185 24.10 12.28 3.05
C ARG A 185 22.72 12.92 3.30
N GLN A 186 21.93 13.13 2.26
CA GLN A 186 20.57 13.67 2.41
C GLN A 186 19.60 12.58 2.85
N ALA A 187 19.82 11.34 2.42
CA ALA A 187 18.98 10.20 2.82
C ALA A 187 19.14 9.85 4.30
N GLU A 188 20.33 10.03 4.89
CA GLU A 188 20.55 9.91 6.33
C GLU A 188 19.75 10.93 7.14
N GLN A 189 19.30 12.01 6.50
CA GLN A 189 18.44 13.04 7.09
C GLN A 189 16.93 12.69 7.01
N ILE A 190 16.54 11.52 6.50
CA ILE A 190 15.17 10.99 6.61
C ILE A 190 14.90 10.58 8.07
N VAL A 191 15.30 11.41 9.01
CA VAL A 191 14.99 11.24 10.43
C VAL A 191 13.78 12.13 10.74
N PRO A 192 12.77 11.62 11.43
CA PRO A 192 11.55 12.37 11.73
C PRO A 192 11.77 13.78 12.26
N ALA A 193 12.84 14.02 13.01
CA ALA A 193 13.14 15.32 13.61
C ALA A 193 13.49 16.43 12.59
N HIS A 194 14.06 16.10 11.43
CA HIS A 194 14.42 17.08 10.40
C HIS A 194 13.32 17.32 9.38
N CYS A 195 12.47 16.34 9.20
CA CYS A 195 11.34 16.39 8.28
C CYS A 195 10.21 17.32 8.72
N LEU A 196 10.24 17.83 9.94
CA LEU A 196 9.15 18.57 10.57
C LEU A 196 9.23 20.09 10.41
N ARG A 197 10.16 20.60 9.63
CA ARG A 197 10.17 22.01 9.24
C ARG A 197 9.07 22.29 8.22
N ARG A 198 8.52 23.50 8.23
CA ARG A 198 7.37 24.07 7.49
C ARG A 198 6.97 23.45 6.13
N HIS A 199 7.86 22.74 5.43
CA HIS A 199 7.59 22.10 4.13
C HIS A 199 6.80 20.80 4.23
N LEU A 200 6.70 20.20 5.40
CA LEU A 200 6.09 18.88 5.65
C LEU A 200 4.60 18.92 6.02
N LEU A 201 4.00 20.09 6.10
CA LEU A 201 2.54 20.23 6.15
C LEU A 201 1.86 19.80 4.83
N ARG A 202 2.64 19.41 3.81
CA ARG A 202 2.15 18.94 2.53
C ARG A 202 2.25 17.43 2.45
N ALA A 203 1.11 16.76 2.34
CA ALA A 203 1.06 15.34 2.10
C ALA A 203 1.44 15.03 0.66
N TYR A 204 2.53 14.29 0.46
CA TYR A 204 2.93 13.76 -0.85
C TYR A 204 2.33 12.38 -1.10
N ILE A 205 2.09 11.61 -0.04
CA ILE A 205 1.50 10.27 -0.06
C ILE A 205 0.21 10.25 0.73
N ASP A 206 -0.71 9.39 0.34
CA ASP A 206 -2.07 9.35 0.86
C ASP A 206 -2.18 8.83 2.31
N ASP A 207 -1.37 7.85 2.70
CA ASP A 207 -1.36 7.36 4.08
C ASP A 207 -0.89 8.44 5.08
N TYR A 208 0.05 9.31 4.70
CA TYR A 208 0.40 10.47 5.49
C TYR A 208 -0.76 11.49 5.56
N ALA A 209 -1.46 11.73 4.45
CA ALA A 209 -2.64 12.60 4.45
C ALA A 209 -3.73 12.11 5.40
N GLN A 210 -3.89 10.79 5.52
CA GLN A 210 -4.81 10.18 6.49
C GLN A 210 -4.38 10.46 7.94
N LEU A 211 -3.08 10.46 8.23
CA LEU A 211 -2.54 10.66 9.57
C LEU A 211 -2.48 12.10 10.03
N VAL A 212 -2.22 13.06 9.14
CA VAL A 212 -2.01 14.49 9.48
C VAL A 212 -3.12 15.10 10.35
N GLY A 213 -4.24 14.41 10.50
CA GLY A 213 -5.27 14.83 11.39
C GLY A 213 -5.49 14.00 12.64
N ALA A 214 -4.85 12.85 12.72
CA ALA A 214 -4.83 12.02 13.93
C ALA A 214 -3.60 12.34 14.79
N CYS A 215 -2.57 12.96 14.21
CA CYS A 215 -1.42 13.47 14.94
C CYS A 215 -1.79 14.81 15.59
N ALA A 216 -1.54 14.94 16.89
CA ALA A 216 -1.70 16.16 17.63
C ALA A 216 -0.87 17.32 17.03
N PRO A 217 -1.15 18.57 17.37
CA PRO A 217 -0.54 19.72 16.74
C PRO A 217 0.99 19.66 16.83
N ILE A 218 1.64 20.17 15.78
CA ILE A 218 3.08 20.34 15.75
C ILE A 218 3.46 21.34 16.85
N HIS A 219 3.95 20.84 17.99
CA HIS A 219 4.55 21.69 19.02
C HIS A 219 6.07 21.71 18.78
N ASN A 220 6.63 22.91 18.63
CA ASN A 220 8.08 23.15 18.49
C ASN A 220 8.78 22.35 17.38
N GLY A 221 8.10 22.08 16.28
CA GLY A 221 8.68 21.35 15.14
C GLY A 221 8.73 19.84 15.31
N THR A 222 8.07 19.27 16.32
CA THR A 222 7.98 17.82 16.55
C THR A 222 6.55 17.33 16.36
N VAL A 223 6.34 16.28 15.57
CA VAL A 223 5.05 15.58 15.51
C VAL A 223 4.90 14.78 16.80
N GLN A 224 3.89 15.12 17.60
CA GLN A 224 3.53 14.31 18.75
C GLN A 224 2.67 13.14 18.27
N VAL A 225 3.18 11.93 18.46
CA VAL A 225 2.44 10.69 18.24
C VAL A 225 1.60 10.45 19.49
N PRO A 226 0.28 10.22 19.38
CA PRO A 226 -0.54 9.82 20.52
C PRO A 226 0.03 8.57 21.20
N GLU A 227 0.10 8.54 22.52
CA GLU A 227 0.66 7.42 23.32
C GLU A 227 -0.04 6.07 23.08
N SER A 228 -1.28 6.10 22.59
CA SER A 228 -2.09 4.90 22.32
C SER A 228 -1.88 4.28 20.95
N ASP A 229 -1.13 4.93 20.06
CA ASP A 229 -0.95 4.44 18.69
C ASP A 229 0.42 3.78 18.50
N ASP A 230 0.47 2.87 17.55
CA ASP A 230 1.67 2.22 17.06
C ASP A 230 2.69 3.26 16.59
N ALA A 231 3.55 3.68 17.52
CA ALA A 231 4.51 4.76 17.31
C ALA A 231 5.47 4.47 16.15
N ASP A 232 5.83 3.20 15.95
CA ASP A 232 6.78 2.80 14.91
C ASP A 232 6.13 2.86 13.53
N ALA A 233 4.86 2.44 13.41
CA ALA A 233 4.12 2.59 12.17
C ALA A 233 3.92 4.07 11.79
N VAL A 234 3.61 4.94 12.75
CA VAL A 234 3.51 6.39 12.50
C VAL A 234 4.86 6.96 12.07
N ARG A 235 5.96 6.56 12.71
CA ARG A 235 7.31 6.96 12.29
C ARG A 235 7.62 6.53 10.86
N LEU A 236 7.26 5.29 10.49
CA LEU A 236 7.46 4.80 9.13
C LEU A 236 6.69 5.65 8.11
N ILE A 237 5.44 6.01 8.38
CA ILE A 237 4.63 6.82 7.47
C ILE A 237 5.16 8.25 7.34
N VAL A 238 5.62 8.85 8.45
CA VAL A 238 6.31 10.15 8.42
C VAL A 238 7.58 10.05 7.59
N ARG A 239 8.40 9.02 7.79
CA ARG A 239 9.61 8.76 6.98
C ARG A 239 9.29 8.65 5.48
N LYS A 240 8.23 7.92 5.11
CA LYS A 240 7.80 7.80 3.72
C LYS A 240 7.48 9.15 3.10
N ASN A 241 6.69 9.98 3.79
CA ASN A 241 6.35 11.31 3.30
C ASN A 241 7.57 12.23 3.19
N CYS A 242 8.53 12.10 4.11
CA CYS A 242 9.78 12.84 4.07
C CYS A 242 10.65 12.40 2.89
N ALA A 243 10.77 11.10 2.67
CA ALA A 243 11.47 10.56 1.51
C ALA A 243 10.83 11.03 0.21
N ALA A 244 9.50 11.01 0.14
CA ALA A 244 8.73 11.54 -0.99
C ALA A 244 9.04 13.03 -1.25
N ALA A 245 9.07 13.86 -0.21
CA ALA A 245 9.39 15.28 -0.33
C ALA A 245 10.82 15.54 -0.82
N LEU A 246 11.79 14.70 -0.39
CA LEU A 246 13.18 14.78 -0.85
C LEU A 246 13.33 14.32 -2.31
N TYR A 247 12.61 13.27 -2.71
CA TYR A 247 12.66 12.74 -4.06
C TYR A 247 11.93 13.62 -5.08
N ALA A 248 10.85 14.26 -4.65
CA ALA A 248 9.95 15.05 -5.50
C ALA A 248 10.62 16.32 -6.04
N ARG A 249 11.13 16.28 -7.26
CA ARG A 249 11.65 17.47 -7.96
C ARG A 249 10.56 18.18 -8.76
N ARG A 250 9.64 17.43 -9.35
CA ARG A 250 8.54 17.90 -10.21
C ARG A 250 7.17 17.55 -9.65
N ALA A 251 7.10 16.57 -8.77
CA ALA A 251 5.85 16.13 -8.16
C ALA A 251 5.27 17.24 -7.28
N LYS A 252 3.98 17.44 -7.42
CA LYS A 252 3.20 18.28 -6.51
C LYS A 252 2.69 17.43 -5.35
N PRO A 253 2.59 18.00 -4.14
CA PRO A 253 1.87 17.31 -3.06
C PRO A 253 0.42 17.03 -3.49
N LEU A 254 -0.27 16.17 -2.74
CA LEU A 254 -1.70 15.97 -2.90
C LEU A 254 -2.43 17.32 -2.84
N SER A 255 -3.49 17.47 -3.63
CA SER A 255 -4.32 18.65 -3.54
C SER A 255 -4.94 18.75 -2.13
N TYR A 256 -5.18 19.97 -1.66
CA TYR A 256 -5.81 20.14 -0.35
C TYR A 256 -7.17 19.43 -0.22
N PRO A 257 -8.06 19.45 -1.24
CA PRO A 257 -9.29 18.68 -1.21
C PRO A 257 -9.07 17.18 -1.10
N ASP A 258 -8.10 16.61 -1.85
CA ASP A 258 -7.79 15.17 -1.78
C ASP A 258 -7.25 14.79 -0.41
N ALA A 259 -6.31 15.57 0.13
CA ALA A 259 -5.74 15.32 1.45
C ALA A 259 -6.81 15.40 2.56
N LEU A 260 -7.72 16.38 2.47
CA LEU A 260 -8.82 16.54 3.41
C LEU A 260 -9.81 15.36 3.30
N LEU A 261 -10.15 14.96 2.09
CA LEU A 261 -11.06 13.83 1.85
C LEU A 261 -10.47 12.51 2.38
N GLN A 262 -9.18 12.26 2.13
CA GLN A 262 -8.45 11.12 2.69
C GLN A 262 -8.55 11.08 4.22
N ARG A 263 -8.30 12.22 4.86
CA ARG A 263 -8.41 12.36 6.31
C ARG A 263 -9.82 12.08 6.80
N MET A 264 -10.84 12.63 6.15
CA MET A 264 -12.24 12.40 6.52
C MET A 264 -12.63 10.91 6.40
N ILE A 265 -12.23 10.25 5.31
CA ILE A 265 -12.46 8.82 5.10
C ILE A 265 -11.78 8.02 6.22
N TYR A 266 -10.53 8.33 6.54
CA TYR A 266 -9.81 7.67 7.62
C TYR A 266 -10.53 7.81 8.97
N LEU A 267 -10.86 9.04 9.37
CA LEU A 267 -11.51 9.32 10.66
C LEU A 267 -12.91 8.72 10.77
N THR A 268 -13.66 8.66 9.68
CA THR A 268 -15.05 8.19 9.71
C THR A 268 -15.19 6.68 9.50
N LYS A 269 -14.29 6.09 8.74
CA LYS A 269 -14.41 4.71 8.26
C LYS A 269 -13.37 3.77 8.88
N TYR A 270 -12.11 4.17 8.94
CA TYR A 270 -11.01 3.28 9.33
C TYR A 270 -10.59 3.42 10.80
N SER A 271 -10.64 4.60 11.40
CA SER A 271 -10.26 4.78 12.80
C SER A 271 -11.21 4.07 13.79
N LYS A 272 -12.46 3.85 13.37
CA LYS A 272 -13.48 3.16 14.17
C LYS A 272 -13.37 1.63 14.11
N GLN A 273 -12.63 1.08 13.17
CA GLN A 273 -12.47 -0.36 13.01
C GLN A 273 -11.39 -0.97 13.91
N LYS A 274 -10.56 -0.13 14.56
CA LYS A 274 -9.57 -0.59 15.54
C LYS A 274 -10.16 -1.12 16.85
N ASN A 275 -11.43 -0.82 17.15
CA ASN A 275 -12.08 -1.13 18.43
C ASN A 275 -13.27 -2.10 18.29
N ALA A 276 -13.39 -2.80 17.17
CA ALA A 276 -14.46 -3.78 16.93
C ALA A 276 -13.91 -5.21 16.83
#